data_115099215377c9557fb95304b26ffde0
#
_entry.id   115099215377c9557fb95304b26ffde0
#
_cell.length_a   1.000
_cell.length_b   1.000
_cell.length_c   1.000
_cell.angle_alpha   90.00
_cell.angle_beta   90.00
_cell.angle_gamma   90.00
#
_symmetry.space_group_name_H-M   'P 1'
#
loop_
_entity.id
_entity.type
_entity.pdbx_description
1 polymer ?
#
loop_
_entity_poly.entity_id
_entity_poly.type
_entity_poly.pdbx_seq_one_letter_code
_entity_poly.pdbx_strand_id
1 'polypeptide(L)'
;IAAKLHGNFWMYWGEVEVHLATSPDLLHWTPLETAPGVPLVLLAKRPGLPDSEFPEMGPPPVLTKRGIVVIYNAKNSEKGPADPKLARGTYSVEEALFDPKDPAKLLARTTEPVFQPELPFERSGQWKPGTTFSEGLVWFKGKWWLYYGCADSFVGVASAPGQ
;
A
#
# COMPACT_ATOMS: atom_id res chain seq x y z
N ILE A 1 0.90 -2.39 -12.22
CA ILE A 1 2.29 -2.29 -12.73
C ILE A 1 2.23 -1.72 -14.13
N ALA A 2 3.00 -0.67 -14.41
CA ALA A 2 2.95 0.05 -15.68
C ALA A 2 3.50 -0.76 -16.90
N ALA A 3 4.27 -1.81 -16.64
CA ALA A 3 4.81 -2.69 -17.70
C ALA A 3 4.14 -4.06 -17.67
N LYS A 4 4.06 -4.71 -18.85
CA LYS A 4 3.57 -6.10 -18.91
C LYS A 4 4.59 -7.06 -18.31
N LEU A 5 4.14 -7.95 -17.45
CA LEU A 5 4.86 -9.13 -16.99
C LEU A 5 4.10 -10.37 -17.47
N HIS A 6 4.80 -11.31 -18.09
CA HIS A 6 4.20 -12.54 -18.65
C HIS A 6 3.02 -12.29 -19.60
N GLY A 7 3.12 -11.20 -20.41
CA GLY A 7 2.11 -10.85 -21.41
C GLY A 7 0.92 -10.04 -20.87
N ASN A 8 0.78 -9.86 -19.56
CA ASN A 8 -0.33 -9.13 -18.94
C ASN A 8 0.14 -7.93 -18.13
N PHE A 9 -0.73 -6.94 -17.98
CA PHE A 9 -0.66 -5.95 -16.91
C PHE A 9 -1.18 -6.57 -15.61
N TRP A 10 -0.66 -6.10 -14.47
CA TRP A 10 -0.99 -6.59 -13.14
C TRP A 10 -1.44 -5.44 -12.26
N MET A 11 -2.55 -5.63 -11.55
CA MET A 11 -3.12 -4.67 -10.61
C MET A 11 -3.26 -5.31 -9.23
N TYR A 12 -2.55 -4.77 -8.25
CA TYR A 12 -2.85 -5.01 -6.84
C TYR A 12 -3.97 -4.05 -6.45
N TRP A 13 -5.01 -4.53 -5.82
CA TRP A 13 -6.22 -3.75 -5.56
C TRP A 13 -6.90 -4.19 -4.27
N GLY A 14 -7.67 -3.30 -3.65
CA GLY A 14 -8.56 -3.60 -2.54
C GLY A 14 -8.26 -2.78 -1.29
N GLU A 15 -9.26 -2.75 -0.45
CA GLU A 15 -9.31 -2.26 0.92
C GLU A 15 -9.72 -3.43 1.82
N VAL A 16 -9.28 -3.44 3.08
CA VAL A 16 -9.45 -4.53 4.05
C VAL A 16 -8.58 -5.74 3.73
N GLU A 17 -8.56 -6.17 2.49
CA GLU A 17 -7.68 -7.20 1.95
C GLU A 17 -7.15 -6.75 0.59
N VAL A 18 -5.88 -7.05 0.32
CA VAL A 18 -5.27 -6.76 -0.98
C VAL A 18 -5.30 -8.00 -1.85
N HIS A 19 -5.77 -7.82 -3.06
CA HIS A 19 -5.98 -8.83 -4.08
C HIS A 19 -5.14 -8.56 -5.33
N LEU A 20 -5.25 -9.42 -6.33
CA LEU A 20 -4.52 -9.32 -7.59
C LEU A 20 -5.46 -9.52 -8.77
N ALA A 21 -5.27 -8.73 -9.82
CA ALA A 21 -5.95 -8.90 -11.08
C ALA A 21 -5.00 -8.77 -12.27
N THR A 22 -5.36 -9.35 -13.39
CA THR A 22 -4.61 -9.25 -14.64
C THR A 22 -5.44 -8.65 -15.74
N SER A 23 -4.77 -7.99 -16.71
CA SER A 23 -5.40 -7.46 -17.91
C SER A 23 -4.47 -7.55 -19.11
N PRO A 24 -4.96 -7.92 -20.28
CA PRO A 24 -4.19 -7.86 -21.51
C PRO A 24 -4.06 -6.44 -22.09
N ASP A 25 -4.96 -5.51 -21.72
CA ASP A 25 -5.21 -4.25 -22.43
C ASP A 25 -5.47 -3.03 -21.52
N LEU A 26 -5.42 -3.18 -20.19
CA LEU A 26 -5.74 -2.17 -19.16
C LEU A 26 -7.24 -1.79 -19.08
N LEU A 27 -8.09 -2.38 -19.87
CA LEU A 27 -9.54 -2.13 -19.91
C LEU A 27 -10.32 -3.29 -19.29
N HIS A 28 -9.95 -4.51 -19.62
CA HIS A 28 -10.61 -5.72 -19.15
C HIS A 28 -9.75 -6.39 -18.07
N TRP A 29 -10.23 -6.35 -16.82
CA TRP A 29 -9.52 -6.90 -15.68
C TRP A 29 -10.16 -8.19 -15.19
N THR A 30 -9.34 -9.19 -14.95
CA THR A 30 -9.75 -10.48 -14.41
C THR A 30 -9.08 -10.67 -13.05
N PRO A 31 -9.83 -10.71 -11.93
CA PRO A 31 -9.30 -11.04 -10.62
C PRO A 31 -8.70 -12.45 -10.62
N LEU A 32 -7.62 -12.64 -9.88
CA LEU A 32 -7.16 -13.98 -9.51
C LEU A 32 -8.05 -14.49 -8.37
N GLU A 33 -8.51 -15.73 -8.51
CA GLU A 33 -9.46 -16.35 -7.57
C GLU A 33 -8.91 -17.66 -7.01
N THR A 34 -9.23 -17.95 -5.76
CA THR A 34 -8.97 -19.25 -5.12
C THR A 34 -10.09 -20.25 -5.38
N ALA A 35 -11.31 -19.76 -5.63
CA ALA A 35 -12.49 -20.49 -6.06
C ALA A 35 -13.40 -19.51 -6.82
N PRO A 36 -14.36 -19.98 -7.63
CA PRO A 36 -15.25 -19.11 -8.41
C PRO A 36 -15.89 -18.02 -7.54
N GLY A 37 -15.63 -16.73 -7.87
CA GLY A 37 -16.13 -15.57 -7.14
C GLY A 37 -15.41 -15.27 -5.81
N VAL A 38 -14.31 -15.96 -5.48
CA VAL A 38 -13.53 -15.75 -4.26
C VAL A 38 -12.14 -15.20 -4.64
N PRO A 39 -11.90 -13.89 -4.55
CA PRO A 39 -10.61 -13.31 -4.88
C PRO A 39 -9.46 -13.88 -4.05
N LEU A 40 -8.31 -14.08 -4.68
CA LEU A 40 -7.09 -14.44 -3.99
C LEU A 40 -6.63 -13.30 -3.07
N VAL A 41 -6.50 -13.57 -1.77
CA VAL A 41 -5.97 -12.61 -0.80
C VAL A 41 -4.46 -12.67 -0.77
N LEU A 42 -3.80 -11.53 -1.03
CA LEU A 42 -2.34 -11.40 -0.96
C LEU A 42 -1.87 -10.79 0.36
N LEU A 43 -2.55 -9.74 0.79
CA LEU A 43 -2.28 -9.08 2.08
C LEU A 43 -3.59 -9.02 2.87
N ALA A 44 -3.57 -9.61 4.06
CA ALA A 44 -4.61 -9.48 5.07
C ALA A 44 -4.06 -8.71 6.27
N LYS A 45 -4.94 -8.29 7.17
CA LYS A 45 -4.58 -7.65 8.44
C LYS A 45 -3.68 -8.53 9.30
N ARG A 46 -2.80 -7.90 10.09
CA ARG A 46 -1.88 -8.57 11.00
C ARG A 46 -2.06 -8.03 12.42
N PRO A 47 -2.76 -8.74 13.32
CA PRO A 47 -2.98 -8.29 14.69
C PRO A 47 -1.67 -7.91 15.41
N GLY A 48 -1.66 -6.75 16.07
CA GLY A 48 -0.50 -6.23 16.79
C GLY A 48 0.56 -5.52 15.94
N LEU A 49 0.32 -5.36 14.63
CA LEU A 49 1.16 -4.62 13.69
C LEU A 49 0.42 -3.38 13.14
N PRO A 50 1.10 -2.47 12.44
CA PRO A 50 0.49 -1.23 11.93
C PRO A 50 -0.78 -1.43 11.12
N ASP A 51 -0.88 -2.53 10.39
CA ASP A 51 -2.04 -2.93 9.57
C ASP A 51 -3.02 -3.87 10.30
N SER A 52 -3.14 -3.71 11.61
CA SER A 52 -3.96 -4.56 12.46
C SER A 52 -5.48 -4.39 12.28
N GLU A 53 -5.93 -3.24 11.76
CA GLU A 53 -7.30 -3.09 11.30
C GLU A 53 -7.45 -3.62 9.88
N PHE A 54 -6.67 -3.10 8.95
CA PHE A 54 -6.59 -3.55 7.56
C PHE A 54 -5.40 -2.93 6.78
N PRO A 55 -4.94 -3.59 5.71
CA PRO A 55 -4.18 -2.99 4.62
C PRO A 55 -5.13 -2.42 3.55
N GLU A 56 -4.69 -1.37 2.84
CA GLU A 56 -5.39 -0.78 1.70
C GLU A 56 -4.38 -0.35 0.63
N MET A 57 -4.71 -0.59 -0.64
CA MET A 57 -3.80 -0.23 -1.72
C MET A 57 -3.57 1.28 -1.78
N GLY A 58 -2.30 1.63 -2.00
CA GLY A 58 -1.82 2.99 -2.23
C GLY A 58 -1.44 3.21 -3.71
N PRO A 59 -0.30 3.84 -3.98
CA PRO A 59 0.14 4.17 -5.33
C PRO A 59 0.44 2.91 -6.17
N PRO A 60 0.53 3.06 -7.51
CA PRO A 60 0.88 1.95 -8.39
C PRO A 60 2.20 1.27 -8.00
N PRO A 61 2.26 -0.07 -8.03
CA PRO A 61 3.46 -0.82 -7.71
C PRO A 61 4.64 -0.50 -8.62
N VAL A 62 5.83 -0.55 -8.07
CA VAL A 62 7.09 -0.27 -8.79
C VAL A 62 7.85 -1.57 -9.05
N LEU A 63 8.13 -1.86 -10.30
CA LEU A 63 9.02 -2.97 -10.67
C LEU A 63 10.49 -2.53 -10.48
N THR A 64 11.21 -3.26 -9.65
CA THR A 64 12.62 -3.02 -9.34
C THR A 64 13.48 -4.25 -9.64
N LYS A 65 14.79 -4.12 -9.55
CA LYS A 65 15.72 -5.27 -9.65
C LYS A 65 15.52 -6.30 -8.53
N ARG A 66 14.95 -5.89 -7.39
CA ARG A 66 14.70 -6.75 -6.22
C ARG A 66 13.36 -7.47 -6.28
N GLY A 67 12.41 -6.95 -7.07
CA GLY A 67 11.06 -7.47 -7.17
C GLY A 67 10.04 -6.36 -7.42
N ILE A 68 8.77 -6.69 -7.24
CA ILE A 68 7.65 -5.78 -7.32
C ILE A 68 7.44 -5.17 -5.93
N VAL A 69 7.76 -3.89 -5.79
CA VAL A 69 7.50 -3.13 -4.55
C VAL A 69 6.07 -2.60 -4.59
N VAL A 70 5.31 -2.99 -3.59
CA VAL A 70 3.94 -2.53 -3.35
C VAL A 70 3.96 -1.65 -2.11
N ILE A 71 3.62 -0.37 -2.28
CA ILE A 71 3.39 0.57 -1.19
C ILE A 71 1.90 0.53 -0.88
N TYR A 72 1.54 0.36 0.39
CA TYR A 72 0.15 0.26 0.80
C TYR A 72 -0.11 1.02 2.09
N ASN A 73 -1.35 1.42 2.30
CA ASN A 73 -1.81 2.09 3.50
C ASN A 73 -2.18 1.05 4.56
N ALA A 74 -1.80 1.31 5.79
CA ALA A 74 -2.04 0.45 6.94
C ALA A 74 -2.84 1.22 7.99
N LYS A 75 -3.96 0.67 8.45
CA LYS A 75 -4.72 1.23 9.57
C LYS A 75 -4.46 0.44 10.84
N ASN A 76 -3.95 1.14 11.86
CA ASN A 76 -3.77 0.58 13.19
C ASN A 76 -5.14 0.41 13.88
N SER A 77 -5.38 -0.74 14.51
CA SER A 77 -6.70 -1.09 15.04
C SER A 77 -7.20 -0.10 16.10
N GLU A 78 -8.47 0.29 15.97
CA GLU A 78 -9.15 1.13 16.95
C GLU A 78 -9.57 0.34 18.19
N LYS A 79 -10.00 -0.92 18.04
CA LYS A 79 -10.60 -1.73 19.11
C LYS A 79 -9.90 -3.06 19.36
N GLY A 80 -9.23 -3.61 18.35
CA GLY A 80 -8.55 -4.91 18.41
C GLY A 80 -7.10 -4.82 18.91
N PRO A 81 -6.32 -5.91 18.72
CA PRO A 81 -4.87 -5.91 18.95
C PRO A 81 -4.18 -4.96 17.97
N ALA A 82 -3.72 -3.81 18.47
CA ALA A 82 -3.07 -2.75 17.72
C ALA A 82 -1.55 -2.78 17.94
N ASP A 83 -0.79 -2.19 17.02
CA ASP A 83 0.61 -1.87 17.27
C ASP A 83 0.70 -0.83 18.40
N PRO A 84 1.38 -1.15 19.51
CA PRO A 84 1.48 -0.24 20.64
C PRO A 84 2.37 1.01 20.39
N LYS A 85 3.15 1.00 19.30
CA LYS A 85 4.01 2.13 18.93
C LYS A 85 3.24 3.25 18.21
N LEU A 86 2.03 2.95 17.71
CA LEU A 86 1.17 3.89 16.99
C LEU A 86 -0.09 4.20 17.81
N ALA A 87 -0.61 5.41 17.67
CA ALA A 87 -1.94 5.72 18.20
C ALA A 87 -2.99 4.82 17.52
N ARG A 88 -4.06 4.47 18.26
CA ARG A 88 -5.17 3.72 17.68
C ARG A 88 -5.84 4.53 16.57
N GLY A 89 -6.17 3.85 15.47
CA GLY A 89 -6.75 4.48 14.29
C GLY A 89 -5.76 5.25 13.40
N THR A 90 -4.46 5.25 13.73
CA THR A 90 -3.45 5.88 12.86
C THR A 90 -3.38 5.16 11.51
N TYR A 91 -3.35 5.95 10.44
CA TYR A 91 -2.96 5.49 9.10
C TYR A 91 -1.48 5.77 8.86
N SER A 92 -0.77 4.74 8.46
CA SER A 92 0.64 4.77 8.10
C SER A 92 0.88 4.07 6.77
N VAL A 93 2.08 4.16 6.25
CA VAL A 93 2.47 3.54 4.97
C VAL A 93 3.43 2.40 5.22
N GLU A 94 3.14 1.26 4.61
CA GLU A 94 3.91 0.04 4.67
C GLU A 94 4.41 -0.37 3.28
N GLU A 95 5.34 -1.33 3.23
CA GLU A 95 5.83 -1.93 1.99
C GLU A 95 5.69 -3.45 2.00
N ALA A 96 5.39 -4.00 0.83
CA ALA A 96 5.47 -5.42 0.54
C ALA A 96 6.29 -5.65 -0.74
N LEU A 97 7.06 -6.73 -0.76
CA LEU A 97 7.86 -7.14 -1.91
C LEU A 97 7.29 -8.45 -2.47
N PHE A 98 6.99 -8.46 -3.77
CA PHE A 98 6.51 -9.63 -4.49
C PHE A 98 7.50 -10.11 -5.55
N ASP A 99 7.42 -11.40 -5.90
CA ASP A 99 8.28 -12.02 -6.89
C ASP A 99 7.84 -11.60 -8.32
N PRO A 100 8.72 -11.01 -9.15
CA PRO A 100 8.35 -10.66 -10.52
C PRO A 100 8.11 -11.87 -11.43
N LYS A 101 8.53 -13.06 -11.03
CA LYS A 101 8.24 -14.32 -11.73
C LYS A 101 6.87 -14.88 -11.39
N ASP A 102 6.38 -14.58 -10.19
CA ASP A 102 5.05 -14.92 -9.69
C ASP A 102 4.51 -13.73 -8.88
N PRO A 103 3.79 -12.80 -9.51
CA PRO A 103 3.28 -11.60 -8.84
C PRO A 103 2.32 -11.86 -7.67
N ALA A 104 1.83 -13.09 -7.50
CA ALA A 104 1.03 -13.47 -6.34
C ALA A 104 1.91 -13.90 -5.13
N LYS A 105 3.20 -14.17 -5.35
CA LYS A 105 4.09 -14.67 -4.32
C LYS A 105 4.71 -13.53 -3.51
N LEU A 106 4.25 -13.39 -2.26
CA LEU A 106 4.85 -12.47 -1.29
C LEU A 106 6.24 -12.95 -0.87
N LEU A 107 7.25 -12.10 -0.97
CA LEU A 107 8.63 -12.36 -0.55
C LEU A 107 8.95 -11.74 0.82
N ALA A 108 8.45 -10.52 1.06
CA ALA A 108 8.67 -9.80 2.30
C ALA A 108 7.56 -8.77 2.53
N ARG A 109 7.33 -8.39 3.79
CA ARG A 109 6.40 -7.34 4.20
C ARG A 109 6.96 -6.66 5.44
N THR A 110 6.94 -5.33 5.48
CA THR A 110 7.44 -4.57 6.63
C THR A 110 6.63 -4.87 7.90
N THR A 111 7.24 -4.71 9.04
CA THR A 111 6.61 -4.84 10.37
C THR A 111 6.58 -3.51 11.12
N GLU A 112 7.18 -2.48 10.53
CA GLU A 112 7.17 -1.11 11.00
C GLU A 112 6.86 -0.20 9.81
N PRO A 113 6.18 0.94 10.02
CA PRO A 113 5.89 1.88 8.95
C PRO A 113 7.16 2.39 8.27
N VAL A 114 7.12 2.48 6.94
CA VAL A 114 8.14 3.20 6.16
C VAL A 114 7.86 4.71 6.15
N PHE A 115 6.60 5.09 6.40
CA PHE A 115 6.17 6.47 6.51
C PHE A 115 4.95 6.57 7.44
N GLN A 116 4.99 7.50 8.40
CA GLN A 116 3.94 7.65 9.42
C GLN A 116 3.70 9.12 9.76
N PRO A 117 2.55 9.49 10.35
CA PRO A 117 2.26 10.86 10.72
C PRO A 117 3.25 11.38 11.78
N GLU A 118 3.98 12.44 11.44
CA GLU A 118 4.93 13.10 12.33
C GLU A 118 4.66 14.61 12.41
N LEU A 119 4.22 15.21 11.32
CA LEU A 119 4.03 16.66 11.21
C LEU A 119 2.66 17.08 11.75
N PRO A 120 2.52 18.32 12.24
CA PRO A 120 1.27 18.81 12.82
C PRO A 120 0.05 18.70 11.88
N PHE A 121 0.20 18.98 10.58
CA PHE A 121 -0.89 18.92 9.62
C PHE A 121 -1.34 17.49 9.29
N GLU A 122 -0.52 16.48 9.59
CA GLU A 122 -0.86 15.07 9.45
C GLU A 122 -1.74 14.56 10.60
N ARG A 123 -1.92 15.38 11.66
CA ARG A 123 -2.68 15.07 12.88
C ARG A 123 -3.74 16.09 13.26
N SER A 124 -3.85 17.21 12.52
CA SER A 124 -4.70 18.34 12.91
C SER A 124 -5.99 18.50 12.10
N GLY A 125 -6.27 17.60 11.19
CA GLY A 125 -7.47 17.62 10.35
C GLY A 125 -8.67 16.93 10.99
N GLN A 126 -9.54 16.39 10.14
CA GLN A 126 -10.73 15.67 10.57
C GLN A 126 -10.39 14.33 11.24
N TRP A 127 -9.32 13.65 10.80
CA TRP A 127 -8.84 12.41 11.40
C TRP A 127 -7.67 12.66 12.37
N LYS A 128 -8.00 12.82 13.64
CA LYS A 128 -7.04 13.20 14.69
C LYS A 128 -6.02 12.12 15.11
N PRO A 129 -6.28 10.81 14.98
CA PRO A 129 -5.25 9.82 15.24
C PRO A 129 -3.99 9.97 14.41
N GLY A 130 -4.11 10.67 13.27
CA GLY A 130 -3.04 10.92 12.32
C GLY A 130 -3.17 10.08 11.07
N THR A 131 -2.88 10.70 9.93
CA THR A 131 -2.97 10.04 8.63
C THR A 131 -1.84 10.49 7.72
N THR A 132 -1.11 9.50 7.21
CA THR A 132 -0.31 9.58 6.00
C THR A 132 -0.87 8.53 5.03
N PHE A 133 -1.77 8.95 4.15
CA PHE A 133 -2.49 8.07 3.22
C PHE A 133 -1.90 8.21 1.83
N SER A 134 -1.04 7.27 1.44
CA SER A 134 -0.28 7.31 0.19
C SER A 134 -1.17 7.04 -1.02
N GLU A 135 -1.14 7.92 -2.04
CA GLU A 135 -1.99 7.86 -3.22
C GLU A 135 -1.21 7.89 -4.53
N GLY A 136 -0.24 8.77 -4.63
CA GLY A 136 0.51 8.98 -5.86
C GLY A 136 2.01 8.85 -5.67
N LEU A 137 2.66 8.07 -6.53
CA LEU A 137 4.12 7.95 -6.55
C LEU A 137 4.62 8.19 -7.97
N VAL A 138 5.53 9.13 -8.13
CA VAL A 138 6.10 9.47 -9.44
C VAL A 138 7.61 9.66 -9.38
N TRP A 139 8.31 9.13 -10.36
CA TRP A 139 9.70 9.44 -10.60
C TRP A 139 9.81 10.70 -11.47
N PHE A 140 10.37 11.77 -10.93
CA PHE A 140 10.51 13.02 -11.66
C PHE A 140 11.79 13.76 -11.24
N LYS A 141 12.56 14.23 -12.22
CA LYS A 141 13.81 14.98 -12.02
C LYS A 141 14.79 14.33 -11.03
N GLY A 142 14.99 13.00 -11.17
CA GLY A 142 15.97 12.27 -10.37
C GLY A 142 15.55 11.97 -8.93
N LYS A 143 14.27 12.12 -8.60
CA LYS A 143 13.69 11.84 -7.28
C LYS A 143 12.37 11.12 -7.40
N TRP A 144 12.04 10.34 -6.38
CA TRP A 144 10.69 9.88 -6.11
C TRP A 144 9.91 10.96 -5.38
N TRP A 145 8.66 11.14 -5.77
CA TRP A 145 7.70 12.06 -5.15
C TRP A 145 6.48 11.26 -4.74
N LEU A 146 6.22 11.21 -3.43
CA LEU A 146 5.05 10.55 -2.85
C LEU A 146 4.04 11.64 -2.47
N TYR A 147 2.87 11.59 -3.08
CA TYR A 147 1.72 12.42 -2.71
C TYR A 147 0.82 11.63 -1.79
N TYR A 148 0.40 12.24 -0.69
CA TYR A 148 -0.38 11.57 0.33
C TYR A 148 -1.43 12.48 0.96
N GLY A 149 -2.57 11.89 1.39
CA GLY A 149 -3.58 12.54 2.21
C GLY A 149 -3.12 12.67 3.65
N CYS A 150 -3.44 13.80 4.28
CA CYS A 150 -3.08 14.12 5.66
C CYS A 150 -4.33 14.44 6.47
N ALA A 151 -4.62 13.61 7.50
CA ALA A 151 -5.70 13.83 8.48
C ALA A 151 -7.06 14.17 7.85
N ASP A 152 -7.37 13.62 6.67
CA ASP A 152 -8.60 13.87 5.88
C ASP A 152 -8.86 15.35 5.54
N SER A 153 -7.82 16.17 5.49
CA SER A 153 -7.98 17.62 5.33
C SER A 153 -6.94 18.28 4.44
N PHE A 154 -5.77 17.67 4.26
CA PHE A 154 -4.67 18.25 3.51
C PHE A 154 -4.06 17.23 2.55
N VAL A 155 -3.30 17.73 1.59
CA VAL A 155 -2.43 16.92 0.73
C VAL A 155 -0.99 17.28 1.03
N GLY A 156 -0.20 16.28 1.38
CA GLY A 156 1.23 16.38 1.58
C GLY A 156 2.03 15.84 0.41
N VAL A 157 3.30 16.20 0.35
CA VAL A 157 4.26 15.62 -0.57
C VAL A 157 5.58 15.34 0.15
N ALA A 158 6.07 14.11 0.00
CA ALA A 158 7.39 13.69 0.45
C ALA A 158 8.28 13.40 -0.76
N SER A 159 9.59 13.53 -0.62
CA SER A 159 10.51 13.16 -1.70
C SER A 159 11.70 12.36 -1.18
N ALA A 160 12.16 11.40 -1.99
CA ALA A 160 13.36 10.62 -1.74
C ALA A 160 14.27 10.64 -2.99
N PRO A 161 15.61 10.64 -2.82
CA PRO A 161 16.52 10.47 -3.93
C PRO A 161 16.33 9.09 -4.56
N GLY A 162 16.63 8.96 -5.85
CA GLY A 162 16.79 7.66 -6.47
C GLY A 162 18.06 6.96 -5.98
N GLN A 163 17.99 5.66 -5.85
CA GLN A 163 19.13 4.79 -5.58
C GLN A 163 19.78 4.36 -6.89
#